data_69a4f8e1f74b8e2338d64425d35aeaa1
#
_entry.id   69a4f8e1f74b8e2338d64425d35aeaa1
#
_cell.length_a   1.000
_cell.length_b   1.000
_cell.length_c   1.000
_cell.angle_alpha   90.00
_cell.angle_beta   90.00
_cell.angle_gamma   90.00
#
_symmetry.space_group_name_H-M   'P 1'
#
loop_
_entity.id
_entity.type
_entity.pdbx_description
1 polymer ?
#
loop_
_entity_poly.entity_id
_entity_poly.type
_entity_poly.pdbx_seq_one_letter_code
_entity_poly.pdbx_strand_id
1 'polypeptide(L)'
;IYFENAAGQRYYFRQEKPRGAGEYEVLFSGVVDGYRLPGETIEGDIQARLLGDGDYTWSVMATDFDGLSETRQGTLTIADADSALPEVRNFTLDKSTFTPNRDGIDDRVLAQFFLPKETASTRVFLVMPDGSEVPVAEQERDVRPNEVGRHYYDYEGGVDNGETPPPDGTYPLVAVAEDLEGQRVRVENQLTIQYGGVPRGYIVSPPTGNTVEWSANAVALCDTVYFTLTVENDGNTPIRTTGPAPGTVYDSDWNYNSLGWHTESGAFRVAIGYENELSNYPYRWAVGNLEDLEQIGDYYYLMPKQRAVVTGGIRVKDVFGVRNPQPIWAGLIHEDVEITEFNNRVDAQDMLVDMPDPANVQPCAERPIPMRVITP
;
A
#
# COMPACT_ATOMS: atom_id res chain seq x y z
N ILE A 1 35.00 -13.56 -24.86
CA ILE A 1 34.55 -13.68 -26.25
C ILE A 1 34.05 -12.32 -26.67
N TYR A 2 34.52 -11.84 -27.81
CA TYR A 2 34.07 -10.57 -28.39
C TYR A 2 33.99 -10.65 -29.91
N PHE A 3 33.24 -9.71 -30.48
CA PHE A 3 33.12 -9.50 -31.92
C PHE A 3 33.65 -8.11 -32.26
N GLU A 4 34.42 -7.98 -33.36
CA GLU A 4 34.99 -6.72 -33.82
C GLU A 4 34.51 -6.44 -35.25
N ASN A 5 33.93 -5.24 -35.45
CA ASN A 5 33.48 -4.82 -36.77
C ASN A 5 34.63 -4.24 -37.62
N ALA A 6 34.35 -3.91 -38.88
CA ALA A 6 35.38 -3.37 -39.80
C ALA A 6 35.98 -2.01 -39.33
N ALA A 7 35.30 -1.29 -38.41
CA ALA A 7 35.82 -0.06 -37.84
C ALA A 7 36.69 -0.28 -36.59
N GLY A 8 36.92 -1.56 -36.18
CA GLY A 8 37.68 -1.91 -34.99
C GLY A 8 36.90 -1.74 -33.66
N GLN A 9 35.60 -1.56 -33.72
CA GLN A 9 34.76 -1.50 -32.51
C GLN A 9 34.46 -2.91 -32.01
N ARG A 10 34.66 -3.13 -30.69
CA ARG A 10 34.47 -4.41 -30.04
C ARG A 10 33.15 -4.48 -29.29
N TYR A 11 32.49 -5.61 -29.43
CA TYR A 11 31.25 -5.95 -28.78
C TYR A 11 31.44 -7.23 -27.98
N TYR A 12 31.20 -7.17 -26.66
CA TYR A 12 31.51 -8.29 -25.79
C TYR A 12 30.28 -9.19 -25.64
N PHE A 13 30.53 -10.50 -25.74
CA PHE A 13 29.53 -11.53 -25.50
C PHE A 13 29.70 -12.21 -24.15
N ARG A 14 30.96 -12.46 -23.77
CA ARG A 14 31.33 -13.01 -22.47
C ARG A 14 32.65 -12.43 -22.02
N GLN A 15 32.67 -11.88 -20.81
CA GLN A 15 33.88 -11.35 -20.21
C GLN A 15 34.19 -12.10 -18.92
N GLU A 16 35.48 -12.39 -18.67
CA GLU A 16 35.97 -12.87 -17.37
C GLU A 16 35.20 -14.05 -16.79
N LYS A 17 34.83 -15.03 -17.61
CA LYS A 17 34.14 -16.24 -17.14
C LYS A 17 35.16 -17.33 -16.84
N PRO A 18 35.46 -17.63 -15.56
CA PRO A 18 36.38 -18.70 -15.20
C PRO A 18 35.85 -20.06 -15.69
N ARG A 19 36.76 -20.87 -16.23
CA ARG A 19 36.49 -22.22 -16.74
C ARG A 19 37.62 -23.15 -16.33
N GLY A 20 37.30 -24.43 -16.04
CA GLY A 20 38.28 -25.47 -15.91
C GLY A 20 38.80 -25.93 -17.28
N ALA A 21 39.76 -26.83 -17.28
CA ALA A 21 40.21 -27.49 -18.55
C ALA A 21 39.05 -28.36 -19.09
N GLY A 22 38.79 -28.27 -20.41
CA GLY A 22 37.73 -29.03 -21.06
C GLY A 22 37.35 -28.48 -22.43
N GLU A 23 36.41 -29.15 -23.08
CA GLU A 23 35.77 -28.69 -24.31
C GLU A 23 34.51 -27.95 -23.99
N TYR A 24 34.26 -26.82 -24.66
CA TYR A 24 33.11 -25.99 -24.43
C TYR A 24 32.40 -25.63 -25.72
N GLU A 25 31.10 -25.84 -25.76
CA GLU A 25 30.25 -25.37 -26.83
C GLU A 25 29.56 -24.08 -26.37
N VAL A 26 29.50 -23.08 -27.25
CA VAL A 26 28.92 -21.80 -26.98
C VAL A 26 27.97 -21.46 -28.13
N LEU A 27 26.67 -21.42 -27.82
CA LEU A 27 25.66 -20.93 -28.74
C LEU A 27 25.64 -19.38 -28.69
N PHE A 28 25.67 -18.78 -29.87
CA PHE A 28 25.58 -17.34 -30.06
C PHE A 28 24.31 -17.00 -30.82
N SER A 29 23.44 -16.21 -30.22
CA SER A 29 22.17 -15.77 -30.79
C SER A 29 22.24 -14.44 -31.55
N GLY A 30 23.41 -13.83 -31.64
CA GLY A 30 23.58 -12.48 -32.18
C GLY A 30 23.60 -11.40 -31.09
N VAL A 31 23.18 -11.72 -29.88
CA VAL A 31 23.06 -10.74 -28.76
C VAL A 31 24.42 -10.68 -28.02
N VAL A 32 24.84 -9.47 -27.71
CA VAL A 32 26.06 -9.12 -26.96
C VAL A 32 25.72 -8.22 -25.77
N ASP A 33 26.72 -7.93 -24.93
CA ASP A 33 26.58 -6.92 -23.87
C ASP A 33 26.08 -5.58 -24.46
N GLY A 34 25.29 -4.83 -23.68
CA GLY A 34 24.64 -3.62 -24.15
C GLY A 34 25.64 -2.57 -24.66
N TYR A 35 25.26 -1.89 -25.71
CA TYR A 35 25.99 -0.75 -26.27
C TYR A 35 25.04 0.27 -26.89
N ARG A 36 25.50 1.52 -27.01
CA ARG A 36 24.76 2.58 -27.67
C ARG A 36 25.32 2.90 -29.04
N LEU A 37 24.42 3.18 -29.97
CA LEU A 37 24.81 3.72 -31.27
C LEU A 37 25.06 5.23 -31.17
N PRO A 38 25.93 5.80 -32.03
CA PRO A 38 26.14 7.24 -32.06
C PRO A 38 24.83 8.02 -32.32
N GLY A 39 24.50 8.98 -31.43
CA GLY A 39 23.30 9.80 -31.53
C GLY A 39 21.99 9.16 -31.02
N GLU A 40 22.05 7.96 -30.49
CA GLU A 40 20.90 7.24 -29.94
C GLU A 40 20.51 7.80 -28.56
N THR A 41 19.20 8.03 -28.36
CA THR A 41 18.64 8.59 -27.12
C THR A 41 17.69 7.58 -26.47
N ILE A 42 18.23 6.45 -26.00
CA ILE A 42 17.46 5.44 -25.27
C ILE A 42 17.43 5.80 -23.79
N GLU A 43 16.24 5.76 -23.17
CA GLU A 43 16.11 5.90 -21.73
C GLU A 43 16.72 4.68 -21.02
N GLY A 44 17.42 4.92 -19.91
CA GLY A 44 17.98 3.88 -19.06
C GLY A 44 19.24 3.21 -19.63
N ASP A 45 19.44 1.97 -19.24
CA ASP A 45 20.62 1.16 -19.55
C ASP A 45 20.28 0.03 -20.52
N ILE A 46 21.06 -0.09 -21.60
CA ILE A 46 20.95 -1.19 -22.55
C ILE A 46 21.82 -2.32 -22.00
N GLN A 47 21.21 -3.35 -21.45
CA GLN A 47 21.92 -4.48 -20.84
C GLN A 47 22.37 -5.53 -21.85
N ALA A 48 21.59 -5.72 -22.91
CA ALA A 48 21.90 -6.65 -23.99
C ALA A 48 21.37 -6.12 -25.32
N ARG A 49 22.12 -6.28 -26.39
CA ARG A 49 21.75 -5.79 -27.72
C ARG A 49 22.17 -6.75 -28.81
N LEU A 50 21.33 -6.89 -29.82
CA LEU A 50 21.64 -7.63 -31.05
C LEU A 50 22.71 -6.88 -31.86
N LEU A 51 23.67 -7.59 -32.39
CA LEU A 51 24.61 -7.03 -33.38
C LEU A 51 23.83 -6.67 -34.65
N GLY A 52 24.06 -5.49 -35.17
CA GLY A 52 23.49 -5.08 -36.45
C GLY A 52 24.08 -5.88 -37.63
N ASP A 53 23.47 -5.70 -38.81
CA ASP A 53 23.96 -6.31 -40.05
C ASP A 53 25.40 -5.88 -40.35
N GLY A 54 26.22 -6.84 -40.74
CA GLY A 54 27.61 -6.61 -41.07
C GLY A 54 28.51 -7.81 -40.91
N ASP A 55 29.78 -7.60 -41.31
CA ASP A 55 30.82 -8.59 -41.12
C ASP A 55 31.62 -8.32 -39.84
N TYR A 56 31.84 -9.37 -39.09
CA TYR A 56 32.51 -9.33 -37.79
C TYR A 56 33.62 -10.35 -37.72
N THR A 57 34.74 -10.00 -37.07
CA THR A 57 35.74 -10.94 -36.61
C THR A 57 35.38 -11.35 -35.17
N TRP A 58 35.05 -12.63 -34.95
CA TRP A 58 34.93 -13.15 -33.60
C TRP A 58 36.28 -13.55 -33.04
N SER A 59 36.48 -13.33 -31.74
CA SER A 59 37.66 -13.67 -30.99
C SER A 59 37.30 -14.37 -29.70
N VAL A 60 37.92 -15.53 -29.45
CA VAL A 60 37.88 -16.23 -28.16
C VAL A 60 39.28 -16.15 -27.57
N MET A 61 39.41 -15.47 -26.45
CA MET A 61 40.67 -15.35 -25.71
C MET A 61 40.53 -16.09 -24.37
N ALA A 62 41.48 -16.97 -24.10
CA ALA A 62 41.63 -17.62 -22.80
C ALA A 62 42.96 -17.20 -22.18
N THR A 63 42.90 -16.84 -20.89
CA THR A 63 44.10 -16.49 -20.12
C THR A 63 44.15 -17.42 -18.90
N ASP A 64 45.28 -18.08 -18.68
CA ASP A 64 45.49 -18.93 -17.53
C ASP A 64 45.89 -18.13 -16.26
N PHE A 65 46.07 -18.84 -15.14
CA PHE A 65 46.46 -18.21 -13.88
C PHE A 65 47.88 -17.62 -13.87
N ASP A 66 48.73 -18.06 -14.79
CA ASP A 66 50.09 -17.55 -14.95
C ASP A 66 50.14 -16.33 -15.89
N GLY A 67 48.98 -15.94 -16.46
CA GLY A 67 48.84 -14.79 -17.35
C GLY A 67 49.16 -15.10 -18.82
N LEU A 68 49.36 -16.35 -19.18
CA LEU A 68 49.53 -16.75 -20.58
C LEU A 68 48.16 -16.72 -21.27
N SER A 69 48.12 -16.10 -22.45
CA SER A 69 46.89 -15.95 -23.21
C SER A 69 47.00 -16.59 -24.58
N GLU A 70 45.95 -17.29 -24.99
CA GLU A 70 45.79 -17.78 -26.36
C GLU A 70 44.49 -17.22 -26.95
N THR A 71 44.55 -16.84 -28.22
CA THR A 71 43.41 -16.28 -28.95
C THR A 71 43.09 -17.10 -30.18
N ARG A 72 41.85 -17.42 -30.42
CA ARG A 72 41.31 -18.00 -31.64
C ARG A 72 40.37 -17.02 -32.30
N GLN A 73 40.39 -16.91 -33.60
CA GLN A 73 39.60 -15.96 -34.38
C GLN A 73 39.00 -16.60 -35.62
N GLY A 74 37.92 -16.01 -36.08
CA GLY A 74 37.26 -16.35 -37.35
C GLY A 74 36.30 -15.22 -37.76
N THR A 75 35.61 -15.42 -38.85
CA THR A 75 34.67 -14.43 -39.38
C THR A 75 33.22 -14.89 -39.23
N LEU A 76 32.32 -13.93 -39.08
CA LEU A 76 30.87 -14.11 -38.99
C LEU A 76 30.20 -12.96 -39.71
N THR A 77 29.19 -13.25 -40.55
CA THR A 77 28.31 -12.25 -41.14
C THR A 77 26.93 -12.29 -40.45
N ILE A 78 26.45 -11.16 -40.03
CA ILE A 78 25.09 -10.95 -39.53
C ILE A 78 24.25 -10.31 -40.64
N ALA A 79 23.09 -10.84 -40.92
CA ALA A 79 22.15 -10.32 -41.92
C ALA A 79 20.73 -10.43 -41.45
N ASP A 80 19.89 -9.49 -41.86
CA ASP A 80 18.45 -9.39 -41.51
C ASP A 80 18.19 -9.34 -39.99
N ALA A 81 19.12 -8.69 -39.24
CA ALA A 81 18.97 -8.54 -37.80
C ALA A 81 17.94 -7.46 -37.46
N ASP A 82 16.97 -7.80 -36.63
CA ASP A 82 16.09 -6.78 -35.98
C ASP A 82 16.96 -6.06 -34.93
N SER A 83 17.26 -4.79 -35.18
CA SER A 83 18.06 -3.96 -34.26
C SER A 83 17.25 -3.04 -33.37
N ALA A 84 15.91 -3.01 -33.52
CA ALA A 84 15.05 -2.21 -32.66
C ALA A 84 15.06 -2.76 -31.22
N LEU A 85 15.34 -1.89 -30.24
CA LEU A 85 15.36 -2.26 -28.83
C LEU A 85 13.96 -2.33 -28.22
N PRO A 86 13.74 -3.18 -27.20
CA PRO A 86 12.53 -3.19 -26.38
C PRO A 86 12.59 -2.04 -25.37
N GLU A 87 12.45 -0.79 -25.85
CA GLU A 87 12.56 0.39 -25.02
C GLU A 87 11.44 0.46 -23.99
N VAL A 88 11.78 0.92 -22.79
CA VAL A 88 10.83 1.34 -21.77
C VAL A 88 10.79 2.86 -21.80
N ARG A 89 9.76 3.45 -22.42
CA ARG A 89 9.65 4.89 -22.62
C ARG A 89 8.78 5.55 -21.56
N ASN A 90 9.20 6.71 -21.06
CA ASN A 90 8.48 7.52 -20.08
C ASN A 90 8.09 6.69 -18.83
N PHE A 91 9.07 6.00 -18.24
CA PHE A 91 8.87 5.34 -16.96
C PHE A 91 8.68 6.39 -15.87
N THR A 92 7.44 6.58 -15.42
CA THR A 92 7.04 7.63 -14.48
C THR A 92 6.26 7.06 -13.32
N LEU A 93 6.33 7.74 -12.18
CA LEU A 93 5.53 7.51 -10.99
C LEU A 93 4.56 8.69 -10.81
N ASP A 94 3.35 8.43 -10.33
CA ASP A 94 2.39 9.48 -9.97
C ASP A 94 2.86 10.25 -8.72
N LYS A 95 3.62 9.59 -7.84
CA LYS A 95 4.29 10.17 -6.66
C LYS A 95 5.60 9.44 -6.38
N SER A 96 6.57 10.14 -5.81
CA SER A 96 7.87 9.56 -5.44
C SER A 96 7.95 9.06 -4.00
N THR A 97 6.94 9.38 -3.18
CA THR A 97 6.81 8.94 -1.78
C THR A 97 5.39 8.46 -1.55
N PHE A 98 5.23 7.33 -0.89
CA PHE A 98 3.93 6.79 -0.49
C PHE A 98 4.00 6.14 0.89
N THR A 99 2.83 5.93 1.49
CA THR A 99 2.67 5.48 2.88
C THR A 99 1.78 4.23 2.92
N PRO A 100 2.31 3.04 2.60
CA PRO A 100 1.51 1.82 2.52
C PRO A 100 1.07 1.35 3.91
N ASN A 101 -0.01 1.93 4.45
CA ASN A 101 -0.50 1.66 5.80
C ASN A 101 -2.02 1.60 5.91
N ARG A 102 -2.75 1.62 4.79
CA ARG A 102 -4.21 1.53 4.70
C ARG A 102 -4.93 2.63 5.46
N ASP A 103 -4.33 3.81 5.59
CA ASP A 103 -4.95 4.97 6.23
C ASP A 103 -5.78 5.84 5.26
N GLY A 104 -5.85 5.47 3.99
CA GLY A 104 -6.56 6.16 2.93
C GLY A 104 -5.79 7.33 2.32
N ILE A 105 -4.54 7.56 2.76
CA ILE A 105 -3.71 8.69 2.32
C ILE A 105 -2.42 8.16 1.71
N ASP A 106 -2.25 8.35 0.41
CA ASP A 106 -1.05 7.93 -0.32
C ASP A 106 -0.63 6.47 -0.12
N ASP A 107 -1.59 5.58 0.14
CA ASP A 107 -1.36 4.15 0.38
C ASP A 107 -0.78 3.41 -0.83
N ARG A 108 -0.89 3.99 -2.01
CA ARG A 108 -0.54 3.34 -3.29
C ARG A 108 0.27 4.28 -4.17
N VAL A 109 1.13 3.70 -5.00
CA VAL A 109 1.85 4.40 -6.06
C VAL A 109 1.55 3.73 -7.41
N LEU A 110 1.28 4.56 -8.42
CA LEU A 110 1.07 4.10 -9.79
C LEU A 110 2.32 4.39 -10.62
N ALA A 111 2.99 3.31 -11.05
CA ALA A 111 4.05 3.37 -12.04
C ALA A 111 3.48 3.09 -13.44
N GLN A 112 3.99 3.78 -14.47
CA GLN A 112 3.58 3.57 -15.84
C GLN A 112 4.70 3.81 -16.83
N PHE A 113 4.62 3.17 -17.98
CA PHE A 113 5.51 3.37 -19.12
C PHE A 113 4.86 2.97 -20.44
N PHE A 114 5.53 3.20 -21.55
CA PHE A 114 5.10 2.81 -22.89
C PHE A 114 6.11 1.85 -23.51
N LEU A 115 5.64 0.70 -24.03
CA LEU A 115 6.41 -0.23 -24.87
C LEU A 115 6.15 0.06 -26.34
N PRO A 116 7.17 0.44 -27.13
CA PRO A 116 7.03 0.65 -28.57
C PRO A 116 7.10 -0.62 -29.38
N LYS A 117 7.54 -1.74 -28.78
CA LYS A 117 7.72 -3.06 -29.39
C LYS A 117 7.15 -4.13 -28.47
N GLU A 118 6.64 -5.20 -29.03
CA GLU A 118 6.26 -6.42 -28.29
C GLU A 118 7.50 -7.04 -27.63
N THR A 119 7.34 -7.54 -26.40
CA THR A 119 8.41 -8.09 -25.57
C THR A 119 8.13 -9.55 -25.22
N ALA A 120 9.19 -10.32 -24.96
CA ALA A 120 9.07 -11.67 -24.40
C ALA A 120 8.76 -11.61 -22.91
N SER A 121 9.30 -10.60 -22.22
CA SER A 121 9.01 -10.36 -20.81
C SER A 121 9.18 -8.89 -20.45
N THR A 122 8.29 -8.41 -19.58
CA THR A 122 8.42 -7.11 -18.93
C THR A 122 8.20 -7.28 -17.44
N ARG A 123 9.10 -6.73 -16.63
CA ARG A 123 9.04 -6.84 -15.18
C ARG A 123 9.26 -5.48 -14.52
N VAL A 124 8.50 -5.21 -13.46
CA VAL A 124 8.74 -4.08 -12.55
C VAL A 124 8.96 -4.63 -11.15
N PHE A 125 9.96 -4.11 -10.46
CA PHE A 125 10.32 -4.56 -9.12
C PHE A 125 11.10 -3.49 -8.35
N LEU A 126 11.04 -3.53 -7.01
CA LEU A 126 11.93 -2.77 -6.15
C LEU A 126 13.22 -3.57 -5.93
N VAL A 127 14.34 -2.86 -5.85
CA VAL A 127 15.63 -3.46 -5.48
C VAL A 127 15.91 -3.15 -4.01
N MET A 128 16.02 -4.21 -3.23
CA MET A 128 16.31 -4.11 -1.80
C MET A 128 17.82 -3.91 -1.55
N PRO A 129 18.24 -3.41 -0.37
CA PRO A 129 19.65 -3.18 -0.04
C PRO A 129 20.54 -4.43 -0.11
N ASP A 130 19.96 -5.61 0.06
CA ASP A 130 20.66 -6.90 -0.06
C ASP A 130 20.72 -7.42 -1.51
N GLY A 131 20.16 -6.67 -2.47
CA GLY A 131 20.08 -7.01 -3.88
C GLY A 131 18.90 -7.93 -4.24
N SER A 132 18.03 -8.26 -3.29
CA SER A 132 16.80 -9.00 -3.62
C SER A 132 15.79 -8.10 -4.34
N GLU A 133 14.92 -8.74 -5.15
CA GLU A 133 13.89 -8.06 -5.94
C GLU A 133 12.52 -8.31 -5.32
N VAL A 134 11.76 -7.24 -5.08
CA VAL A 134 10.34 -7.32 -4.69
C VAL A 134 9.50 -7.00 -5.91
N PRO A 135 8.79 -7.98 -6.49
CA PRO A 135 8.03 -7.77 -7.72
C PRO A 135 6.82 -6.88 -7.49
N VAL A 136 6.50 -6.06 -8.50
CA VAL A 136 5.27 -5.26 -8.57
C VAL A 136 4.39 -5.85 -9.66
N ALA A 137 3.13 -6.11 -9.33
CA ALA A 137 2.19 -6.71 -10.27
C ALA A 137 1.70 -5.68 -11.29
N GLU A 138 1.60 -6.13 -12.55
CA GLU A 138 0.98 -5.33 -13.60
C GLU A 138 -0.54 -5.30 -13.46
N GLN A 139 -1.13 -4.16 -13.71
CA GLN A 139 -2.58 -4.01 -13.89
C GLN A 139 -2.92 -4.02 -15.38
N GLU A 140 -3.61 -5.05 -15.84
CA GLU A 140 -4.15 -5.06 -17.20
C GLU A 140 -5.25 -3.99 -17.33
N ARG A 141 -4.99 -2.95 -18.15
CA ARG A 141 -5.97 -1.89 -18.44
C ARG A 141 -6.23 -1.75 -19.94
N ASP A 142 -5.22 -1.27 -20.68
CA ASP A 142 -5.36 -0.90 -22.09
C ASP A 142 -4.86 -1.99 -23.03
N VAL A 143 -3.82 -2.69 -22.64
CA VAL A 143 -3.14 -3.76 -23.39
C VAL A 143 -2.82 -4.92 -22.45
N ARG A 144 -2.54 -6.08 -23.02
CA ARG A 144 -2.05 -7.24 -22.26
C ARG A 144 -0.58 -7.07 -21.90
N PRO A 145 -0.09 -7.80 -20.89
CA PRO A 145 1.33 -7.84 -20.59
C PRO A 145 2.17 -8.13 -21.85
N ASN A 146 3.27 -7.42 -22.01
CA ASN A 146 4.24 -7.53 -23.10
C ASN A 146 3.77 -7.03 -24.50
N GLU A 147 2.53 -6.63 -24.70
CA GLU A 147 2.07 -6.02 -25.96
C GLU A 147 2.57 -4.59 -26.12
N VAL A 148 2.54 -4.08 -27.36
CA VAL A 148 2.81 -2.66 -27.63
C VAL A 148 1.75 -1.79 -26.99
N GLY A 149 2.16 -0.80 -26.20
CA GLY A 149 1.20 0.10 -25.57
C GLY A 149 1.66 0.63 -24.21
N ARG A 150 0.70 1.18 -23.47
CA ARG A 150 0.93 1.73 -22.14
C ARG A 150 0.63 0.67 -21.09
N HIS A 151 1.58 0.49 -20.17
CA HIS A 151 1.54 -0.47 -19.08
C HIS A 151 1.46 0.26 -17.73
N TYR A 152 0.73 -0.34 -16.79
CA TYR A 152 0.45 0.22 -15.47
C TYR A 152 0.78 -0.79 -14.37
N TYR A 153 1.40 -0.30 -13.32
CA TYR A 153 1.80 -1.07 -12.15
C TYR A 153 1.35 -0.33 -10.91
N ASP A 154 0.42 -0.91 -10.17
CA ASP A 154 -0.17 -0.31 -8.97
C ASP A 154 0.36 -1.06 -7.74
N TYR A 155 1.14 -0.35 -6.93
CA TYR A 155 1.87 -0.95 -5.82
C TYR A 155 1.45 -0.35 -4.48
N GLU A 156 1.06 -1.21 -3.56
CA GLU A 156 0.59 -0.90 -2.20
C GLU A 156 1.48 -1.52 -1.10
N GLY A 157 2.64 -2.06 -1.48
CA GLY A 157 3.56 -2.69 -0.53
C GLY A 157 3.12 -4.05 0.02
N GLY A 158 2.06 -4.66 -0.52
CA GLY A 158 1.48 -5.94 -0.05
C GLY A 158 0.50 -5.79 1.11
N VAL A 159 0.29 -4.57 1.63
CA VAL A 159 -0.53 -4.34 2.84
C VAL A 159 -2.01 -4.68 2.64
N ASP A 160 -2.54 -4.59 1.43
CA ASP A 160 -3.92 -4.96 1.13
C ASP A 160 -4.17 -6.47 1.34
N ASN A 161 -3.12 -7.28 1.19
CA ASN A 161 -3.12 -8.72 1.47
C ASN A 161 -2.69 -9.05 2.91
N GLY A 162 -2.45 -8.05 3.76
CA GLY A 162 -1.96 -8.22 5.13
C GLY A 162 -0.47 -8.54 5.22
N GLU A 163 0.27 -8.37 4.14
CA GLU A 163 1.73 -8.53 4.13
C GLU A 163 2.42 -7.31 4.75
N THR A 164 3.60 -7.53 5.30
CA THR A 164 4.42 -6.42 5.80
C THR A 164 5.15 -5.79 4.62
N PRO A 165 4.98 -4.48 4.36
CA PRO A 165 5.70 -3.81 3.28
C PRO A 165 7.20 -3.78 3.56
N PRO A 166 8.03 -3.48 2.54
CA PRO A 166 9.44 -3.19 2.76
C PRO A 166 9.61 -2.10 3.83
N PRO A 167 10.70 -2.14 4.61
CA PRO A 167 10.97 -1.11 5.62
C PRO A 167 10.97 0.31 5.04
N ASP A 168 10.70 1.31 5.87
CA ASP A 168 10.81 2.71 5.47
C ASP A 168 12.21 3.00 4.89
N GLY A 169 12.24 3.68 3.75
CA GLY A 169 13.47 3.95 3.01
C GLY A 169 13.23 4.32 1.55
N THR A 170 14.31 4.64 0.85
CA THR A 170 14.27 4.93 -0.59
C THR A 170 14.89 3.79 -1.37
N TYR A 171 14.16 3.29 -2.36
CA TYR A 171 14.50 2.11 -3.14
C TYR A 171 14.48 2.42 -4.63
N PRO A 172 15.41 1.83 -5.43
CA PRO A 172 15.25 1.83 -6.87
C PRO A 172 14.00 1.01 -7.26
N LEU A 173 13.06 1.63 -7.96
CA LEU A 173 11.99 0.94 -8.68
C LEU A 173 12.45 0.77 -10.12
N VAL A 174 12.55 -0.46 -10.56
CA VAL A 174 13.20 -0.85 -11.81
C VAL A 174 12.17 -1.45 -12.77
N ALA A 175 12.21 -1.02 -14.03
CA ALA A 175 11.50 -1.67 -15.13
C ALA A 175 12.52 -2.29 -16.09
N VAL A 176 12.31 -3.56 -16.46
CA VAL A 176 13.15 -4.30 -17.42
C VAL A 176 12.24 -4.87 -18.50
N ALA A 177 12.58 -4.59 -19.75
CA ALA A 177 11.95 -5.20 -20.92
C ALA A 177 12.97 -6.04 -21.69
N GLU A 178 12.54 -7.24 -22.08
CA GLU A 178 13.33 -8.16 -22.90
C GLU A 178 12.49 -8.65 -24.09
N ASP A 179 13.03 -8.58 -25.30
CA ASP A 179 12.35 -9.05 -26.49
C ASP A 179 12.63 -10.54 -26.79
N LEU A 180 12.02 -11.04 -27.87
CA LEU A 180 12.17 -12.43 -28.28
C LEU A 180 13.60 -12.79 -28.75
N GLU A 181 14.37 -11.79 -29.17
CA GLU A 181 15.76 -11.95 -29.58
C GLU A 181 16.73 -11.96 -28.39
N GLY A 182 16.27 -11.53 -27.21
CA GLY A 182 17.05 -11.43 -25.97
C GLY A 182 17.71 -10.07 -25.78
N GLN A 183 17.35 -9.05 -26.55
CA GLN A 183 17.76 -7.68 -26.28
C GLN A 183 17.06 -7.21 -24.99
N ARG A 184 17.77 -6.42 -24.16
CA ARG A 184 17.26 -6.03 -22.84
C ARG A 184 17.58 -4.58 -22.51
N VAL A 185 16.55 -3.85 -22.08
CA VAL A 185 16.65 -2.49 -21.58
C VAL A 185 16.15 -2.42 -20.15
N ARG A 186 16.88 -1.68 -19.31
CA ARG A 186 16.57 -1.44 -17.90
C ARG A 186 16.46 0.05 -17.63
N VAL A 187 15.35 0.46 -17.02
CA VAL A 187 15.11 1.85 -16.58
C VAL A 187 14.81 1.84 -15.10
N GLU A 188 15.17 2.90 -14.38
CA GLU A 188 14.89 2.99 -12.95
C GLU A 188 14.43 4.37 -12.52
N ASN A 189 13.59 4.38 -11.47
CA ASN A 189 13.18 5.54 -10.70
C ASN A 189 13.45 5.30 -9.22
N GLN A 190 13.33 6.35 -8.41
CA GLN A 190 13.44 6.25 -6.95
C GLN A 190 12.05 6.30 -6.34
N LEU A 191 11.74 5.36 -5.44
CA LEU A 191 10.51 5.30 -4.68
C LEU A 191 10.82 5.28 -3.18
N THR A 192 10.18 6.18 -2.43
CA THR A 192 10.33 6.27 -0.98
C THR A 192 9.10 5.70 -0.28
N ILE A 193 9.33 4.81 0.66
CA ILE A 193 8.33 4.26 1.58
C ILE A 193 8.48 4.97 2.92
N GLN A 194 7.36 5.47 3.48
CA GLN A 194 7.30 6.09 4.81
C GLN A 194 6.08 5.56 5.57
N TYR A 195 6.23 5.37 6.88
CA TYR A 195 5.14 4.89 7.75
C TYR A 195 4.46 3.61 7.27
N GLY A 196 5.22 2.77 6.55
CA GLY A 196 4.71 1.51 5.99
C GLY A 196 4.40 0.49 7.08
N GLY A 197 3.29 -0.24 6.94
CA GLY A 197 2.93 -1.30 7.87
C GLY A 197 1.45 -1.63 7.86
N VAL A 198 1.09 -2.75 8.49
CA VAL A 198 -0.30 -3.12 8.71
C VAL A 198 -0.78 -2.43 10.00
N PRO A 199 -1.78 -1.53 9.92
CA PRO A 199 -2.28 -0.83 11.10
C PRO A 199 -3.00 -1.79 12.04
N ARG A 200 -2.78 -1.62 13.36
CA ARG A 200 -3.38 -2.47 14.39
C ARG A 200 -3.86 -1.64 15.56
N GLY A 201 -5.16 -1.34 15.57
CA GLY A 201 -5.82 -0.77 16.72
C GLY A 201 -6.67 -1.81 17.45
N TYR A 202 -6.75 -1.74 18.78
CA TYR A 202 -7.69 -2.54 19.53
C TYR A 202 -8.21 -1.84 20.80
N ILE A 203 -9.41 -2.24 21.24
CA ILE A 203 -9.98 -1.81 22.50
C ILE A 203 -9.33 -2.63 23.61
N VAL A 204 -8.65 -1.95 24.53
CA VAL A 204 -7.87 -2.57 25.61
C VAL A 204 -8.77 -3.15 26.68
N SER A 205 -8.67 -4.45 26.96
CA SER A 205 -9.28 -5.08 28.12
C SER A 205 -8.40 -4.90 29.36
N PRO A 206 -8.87 -4.22 30.41
CA PRO A 206 -8.08 -4.07 31.63
C PRO A 206 -7.92 -5.42 32.34
N PRO A 207 -6.89 -5.61 33.19
CA PRO A 207 -6.70 -6.86 33.94
C PRO A 207 -7.86 -7.17 34.91
N THR A 208 -8.60 -6.16 35.32
CA THR A 208 -9.78 -6.25 36.19
C THR A 208 -10.79 -5.17 35.80
N GLY A 209 -12.07 -5.48 35.88
CA GLY A 209 -13.15 -4.58 35.48
C GLY A 209 -13.66 -4.85 34.06
N ASN A 210 -14.46 -3.95 33.55
CA ASN A 210 -15.07 -4.05 32.24
C ASN A 210 -14.16 -3.43 31.19
N THR A 211 -14.24 -3.91 29.95
CA THR A 211 -13.52 -3.34 28.80
C THR A 211 -14.16 -2.00 28.41
N VAL A 212 -15.48 -1.88 28.56
CA VAL A 212 -16.24 -0.64 28.38
C VAL A 212 -16.88 -0.28 29.71
N GLU A 213 -16.51 0.86 30.26
CA GLU A 213 -17.13 1.36 31.48
C GLU A 213 -18.35 2.20 31.11
N TRP A 214 -19.53 1.68 31.44
CA TRP A 214 -20.80 2.38 31.26
C TRP A 214 -21.20 3.09 32.57
N SER A 215 -21.73 4.32 32.45
CA SER A 215 -22.17 5.07 33.61
C SER A 215 -23.35 4.42 34.35
N ALA A 216 -24.15 3.61 33.67
CA ALA A 216 -25.27 2.87 34.19
C ALA A 216 -25.68 1.73 33.24
N ASN A 217 -26.35 0.71 33.72
CA ASN A 217 -27.03 -0.32 32.95
C ASN A 217 -28.55 -0.10 32.82
N ALA A 218 -29.06 0.96 33.45
CA ALA A 218 -30.43 1.45 33.29
C ALA A 218 -30.39 2.99 33.17
N VAL A 219 -31.18 3.53 32.27
CA VAL A 219 -31.24 4.97 31.99
C VAL A 219 -32.68 5.39 31.83
N ALA A 220 -33.08 6.51 32.46
CA ALA A 220 -34.41 7.07 32.25
C ALA A 220 -34.53 7.78 30.91
N LEU A 221 -35.76 7.86 30.40
CA LEU A 221 -36.02 8.61 29.16
C LEU A 221 -35.55 10.07 29.35
N CYS A 222 -34.87 10.62 28.32
CA CYS A 222 -34.23 11.93 28.27
C CYS A 222 -32.90 12.05 29.04
N ASP A 223 -32.48 11.03 29.78
CA ASP A 223 -31.18 11.00 30.42
C ASP A 223 -30.09 10.48 29.45
N THR A 224 -28.85 10.68 29.84
CA THR A 224 -27.69 10.31 29.05
C THR A 224 -26.92 9.14 29.70
N VAL A 225 -26.69 8.07 28.95
CA VAL A 225 -25.71 7.05 29.31
C VAL A 225 -24.37 7.43 28.71
N TYR A 226 -23.31 7.36 29.52
CA TYR A 226 -21.94 7.62 29.11
C TYR A 226 -21.15 6.32 29.05
N PHE A 227 -20.14 6.30 28.22
CA PHE A 227 -19.17 5.22 28.17
C PHE A 227 -17.75 5.78 28.22
N THR A 228 -16.83 4.94 28.67
CA THR A 228 -15.39 5.18 28.63
C THR A 228 -14.71 3.87 28.24
N LEU A 229 -13.77 3.94 27.32
CA LEU A 229 -12.90 2.84 26.92
C LEU A 229 -11.52 3.35 26.51
N THR A 230 -10.56 2.45 26.41
CA THR A 230 -9.18 2.77 25.96
C THR A 230 -8.90 2.05 24.66
N VAL A 231 -8.35 2.77 23.68
CA VAL A 231 -7.81 2.22 22.45
C VAL A 231 -6.29 2.25 22.49
N GLU A 232 -5.66 1.19 22.03
CA GLU A 232 -4.21 1.11 21.85
C GLU A 232 -3.88 0.86 20.38
N ASN A 233 -2.89 1.57 19.86
CA ASN A 233 -2.22 1.21 18.63
C ASN A 233 -1.11 0.20 18.96
N ASP A 234 -1.39 -1.10 18.80
CA ASP A 234 -0.42 -2.17 19.03
C ASP A 234 0.51 -2.41 17.82
N GLY A 235 0.20 -1.78 16.68
CA GLY A 235 0.97 -1.87 15.45
C GLY A 235 2.35 -1.19 15.53
N ASN A 236 3.01 -1.17 14.38
CA ASN A 236 4.28 -0.47 14.16
C ASN A 236 4.11 0.73 13.23
N THR A 237 2.91 0.97 12.73
CA THR A 237 2.55 2.12 11.88
C THR A 237 1.52 3.00 12.58
N PRO A 238 1.50 4.32 12.37
CA PRO A 238 0.46 5.20 12.89
C PRO A 238 -0.93 4.78 12.40
N ILE A 239 -1.96 4.95 13.25
CA ILE A 239 -3.35 4.76 12.85
C ILE A 239 -4.04 6.12 12.76
N ARG A 240 -4.57 6.45 11.58
CA ARG A 240 -5.29 7.70 11.33
C ARG A 240 -6.64 7.68 12.03
N THR A 241 -7.03 8.81 12.60
CA THR A 241 -8.37 8.97 13.18
C THR A 241 -8.98 10.31 12.82
N THR A 242 -10.28 10.32 12.66
CA THR A 242 -11.09 11.52 12.44
C THR A 242 -12.53 11.21 12.83
N GLY A 243 -13.27 12.21 13.26
CA GLY A 243 -14.67 11.99 13.68
C GLY A 243 -15.14 13.01 14.71
N PRO A 244 -16.35 12.83 15.25
CA PRO A 244 -16.79 13.54 16.44
C PRO A 244 -15.79 13.35 17.58
N ALA A 245 -15.37 14.43 18.22
CA ALA A 245 -14.39 14.37 19.30
C ALA A 245 -14.90 13.52 20.48
N PRO A 246 -14.02 12.86 21.25
CA PRO A 246 -14.36 12.26 22.53
C PRO A 246 -15.16 13.26 23.41
N GLY A 247 -16.12 12.75 24.17
CA GLY A 247 -17.05 13.59 24.94
C GLY A 247 -18.30 14.05 24.18
N THR A 248 -18.34 13.89 22.87
CA THR A 248 -19.57 14.18 22.09
C THR A 248 -20.73 13.33 22.60
N VAL A 249 -21.89 13.96 22.78
CA VAL A 249 -23.12 13.30 23.18
C VAL A 249 -24.15 13.32 22.05
N TYR A 250 -24.50 12.14 21.58
CA TYR A 250 -25.56 11.94 20.60
C TYR A 250 -26.95 11.97 21.26
N ASP A 251 -27.95 12.39 20.53
CA ASP A 251 -29.32 11.96 20.82
C ASP A 251 -29.56 10.60 20.16
N SER A 252 -30.39 9.74 20.75
CA SER A 252 -30.54 8.35 20.25
C SER A 252 -31.14 8.25 18.84
N ASP A 253 -31.76 9.30 18.34
CA ASP A 253 -32.27 9.44 16.97
C ASP A 253 -31.26 10.04 15.98
N TRP A 254 -30.05 10.36 16.44
CA TRP A 254 -28.96 10.83 15.61
C TRP A 254 -28.02 9.69 15.24
N ASN A 255 -27.16 9.96 14.26
CA ASN A 255 -25.99 9.14 13.92
C ASN A 255 -24.82 10.08 13.54
N TYR A 256 -23.66 9.53 13.22
CA TYR A 256 -22.49 10.36 12.86
C TYR A 256 -22.74 11.26 11.64
N ASN A 257 -23.59 10.83 10.68
CA ASN A 257 -23.97 11.67 9.54
C ASN A 257 -24.85 12.87 9.98
N SER A 258 -25.70 12.69 10.99
CA SER A 258 -26.49 13.80 11.55
C SER A 258 -25.60 14.92 12.09
N LEU A 259 -24.38 14.57 12.56
CA LEU A 259 -23.36 15.53 13.01
C LEU A 259 -22.50 16.09 11.87
N GLY A 260 -22.81 15.80 10.62
CA GLY A 260 -22.07 16.26 9.44
C GLY A 260 -20.79 15.48 9.15
N TRP A 261 -20.62 14.30 9.76
CA TRP A 261 -19.50 13.39 9.48
C TRP A 261 -19.92 12.32 8.47
N HIS A 262 -18.96 11.84 7.70
CA HIS A 262 -19.16 10.77 6.73
C HIS A 262 -18.12 9.67 6.97
N THR A 263 -18.30 8.52 6.36
CA THR A 263 -17.26 7.48 6.27
C THR A 263 -16.03 8.07 5.61
N GLU A 264 -14.88 7.84 6.21
CA GLU A 264 -13.58 8.27 5.68
C GLU A 264 -12.66 7.07 5.63
N SER A 265 -12.46 6.54 4.43
CA SER A 265 -11.67 5.33 4.19
C SER A 265 -10.32 5.38 4.90
N GLY A 266 -9.96 4.31 5.61
CA GLY A 266 -8.71 4.19 6.35
C GLY A 266 -8.68 4.85 7.72
N ALA A 267 -9.72 5.57 8.16
CA ALA A 267 -9.77 6.15 9.50
C ALA A 267 -10.24 5.14 10.55
N PHE A 268 -9.60 5.16 11.72
CA PHE A 268 -10.09 4.42 12.89
C PHE A 268 -11.06 5.24 13.69
N ARG A 269 -12.18 4.63 14.09
CA ARG A 269 -13.20 5.24 14.96
C ARG A 269 -13.69 4.28 16.03
N VAL A 270 -13.80 4.75 17.26
CA VAL A 270 -14.58 4.06 18.28
C VAL A 270 -16.05 4.22 17.94
N ALA A 271 -16.80 3.16 18.13
CA ALA A 271 -18.21 3.15 17.78
C ALA A 271 -19.06 2.42 18.80
N ILE A 272 -20.32 2.85 18.94
CA ILE A 272 -21.33 2.17 19.75
C ILE A 272 -22.45 1.69 18.81
N GLY A 273 -22.77 0.42 18.94
CA GLY A 273 -23.87 -0.25 18.24
C GLY A 273 -24.87 -0.90 19.19
N TYR A 274 -26.00 -1.27 18.67
CA TYR A 274 -27.04 -1.99 19.40
C TYR A 274 -27.80 -2.96 18.49
N GLU A 275 -28.55 -3.88 19.08
CA GLU A 275 -29.30 -4.87 18.32
C GLU A 275 -30.40 -4.19 17.48
N ASN A 276 -30.64 -4.71 16.28
CA ASN A 276 -31.66 -4.24 15.31
C ASN A 276 -31.37 -2.88 14.65
N GLU A 277 -30.15 -2.34 14.81
CA GLU A 277 -29.73 -1.18 14.02
C GLU A 277 -29.36 -1.60 12.59
N LEU A 278 -29.95 -0.93 11.61
CA LEU A 278 -29.68 -1.19 10.18
C LEU A 278 -28.35 -0.60 9.71
N SER A 279 -27.95 0.52 10.30
CA SER A 279 -26.63 1.11 10.07
C SER A 279 -25.65 0.53 11.07
N ASN A 280 -24.73 -0.29 10.61
CA ASN A 280 -23.72 -0.85 11.47
C ASN A 280 -22.99 0.27 12.24
N TYR A 281 -23.13 0.32 13.57
CA TYR A 281 -22.54 1.32 14.46
C TYR A 281 -22.92 2.79 14.12
N PRO A 282 -24.10 3.25 14.51
CA PRO A 282 -24.58 4.59 14.20
C PRO A 282 -23.84 5.72 14.93
N TYR A 283 -23.31 5.45 16.11
CA TYR A 283 -22.59 6.43 16.92
C TYR A 283 -21.10 6.18 16.81
N ARG A 284 -20.33 7.19 16.34
CA ARG A 284 -18.88 7.06 16.11
C ARG A 284 -18.14 8.25 16.67
N TRP A 285 -16.96 8.01 17.23
CA TRP A 285 -16.04 9.01 17.78
C TRP A 285 -14.63 8.82 17.23
N ALA A 286 -13.88 9.91 17.11
CA ALA A 286 -12.45 9.84 16.87
C ALA A 286 -11.75 9.08 18.03
N VAL A 287 -10.63 8.45 17.71
CA VAL A 287 -9.77 7.76 18.69
C VAL A 287 -8.88 8.79 19.37
N GLY A 288 -9.24 9.21 20.58
CA GLY A 288 -8.48 10.15 21.39
C GLY A 288 -8.79 11.63 21.13
N ASN A 289 -8.35 12.48 22.04
CA ASN A 289 -8.39 13.92 21.90
C ASN A 289 -7.15 14.42 21.15
N LEU A 290 -7.17 15.66 20.67
CA LEU A 290 -6.02 16.25 19.92
C LEU A 290 -4.71 16.21 20.71
N GLU A 291 -4.76 16.26 22.03
CA GLU A 291 -3.60 16.18 22.93
C GLU A 291 -2.98 14.77 23.01
N ASP A 292 -3.75 13.73 22.64
CA ASP A 292 -3.31 12.33 22.62
C ASP A 292 -2.75 11.92 21.23
N LEU A 293 -2.84 12.81 20.25
CA LEU A 293 -2.59 12.51 18.83
C LEU A 293 -1.43 13.33 18.29
N GLU A 294 -0.71 12.76 17.33
CA GLU A 294 0.28 13.49 16.53
C GLU A 294 -0.32 13.93 15.19
N GLN A 295 0.02 15.14 14.78
CA GLN A 295 -0.36 15.65 13.47
C GLN A 295 0.72 15.33 12.44
N ILE A 296 0.34 14.62 11.38
CA ILE A 296 1.19 14.34 10.21
C ILE A 296 0.48 14.93 8.98
N GLY A 297 1.07 15.95 8.39
CA GLY A 297 0.39 16.72 7.35
C GLY A 297 -0.90 17.36 7.87
N ASP A 298 -2.03 17.09 7.21
CA ASP A 298 -3.36 17.62 7.57
C ASP A 298 -4.16 16.66 8.45
N TYR A 299 -3.59 15.53 8.88
CA TYR A 299 -4.29 14.45 9.55
C TYR A 299 -3.74 14.16 10.95
N TYR A 300 -4.58 13.53 11.79
CA TYR A 300 -4.24 13.18 13.16
C TYR A 300 -4.13 11.67 13.33
N TYR A 301 -3.11 11.24 14.10
CA TYR A 301 -2.73 9.85 14.26
C TYR A 301 -2.48 9.48 15.71
N LEU A 302 -2.97 8.30 16.13
CA LEU A 302 -2.48 7.64 17.33
C LEU A 302 -1.21 6.85 16.94
N MET A 303 -0.08 7.25 17.54
CA MET A 303 1.22 6.67 17.18
C MET A 303 1.39 5.23 17.70
N PRO A 304 2.32 4.45 17.14
CA PRO A 304 2.63 3.12 17.60
C PRO A 304 2.88 3.04 19.12
N LYS A 305 2.24 2.04 19.76
CA LYS A 305 2.33 1.78 21.20
C LYS A 305 1.72 2.85 22.11
N GLN A 306 1.06 3.85 21.54
CA GLN A 306 0.28 4.82 22.31
C GLN A 306 -1.12 4.33 22.61
N ARG A 307 -1.70 4.88 23.68
CA ARG A 307 -3.07 4.66 24.11
C ARG A 307 -3.81 5.98 24.19
N ALA A 308 -5.08 5.93 23.84
CA ALA A 308 -6.00 7.06 23.99
C ALA A 308 -7.28 6.62 24.70
N VAL A 309 -7.77 7.47 25.59
CA VAL A 309 -9.06 7.25 26.25
C VAL A 309 -10.15 7.91 25.44
N VAL A 310 -11.18 7.14 25.12
CA VAL A 310 -12.34 7.63 24.38
C VAL A 310 -13.56 7.58 25.28
N THR A 311 -14.21 8.73 25.43
CA THR A 311 -15.48 8.87 26.14
C THR A 311 -16.56 9.33 25.19
N GLY A 312 -17.79 9.03 25.47
CA GLY A 312 -18.93 9.52 24.70
C GLY A 312 -20.24 9.33 25.48
N GLY A 313 -21.31 9.84 24.92
CA GLY A 313 -22.60 9.69 25.56
C GLY A 313 -23.74 9.55 24.54
N ILE A 314 -24.81 8.89 24.95
CA ILE A 314 -26.02 8.76 24.17
C ILE A 314 -27.20 9.18 25.08
N ARG A 315 -27.86 10.28 24.73
CA ARG A 315 -29.07 10.71 25.38
C ARG A 315 -30.26 9.95 24.78
N VAL A 316 -30.95 9.21 25.63
CA VAL A 316 -32.01 8.31 25.21
C VAL A 316 -33.33 9.10 25.05
N LYS A 317 -33.76 9.28 23.80
CA LYS A 317 -35.04 9.94 23.46
C LYS A 317 -36.18 8.93 23.27
N ASP A 318 -35.85 7.69 22.99
CA ASP A 318 -36.76 6.57 22.79
C ASP A 318 -36.05 5.25 23.08
N VAL A 319 -36.73 4.12 23.12
CA VAL A 319 -36.09 2.80 23.16
C VAL A 319 -35.25 2.56 21.89
N PHE A 320 -34.09 1.93 22.06
CA PHE A 320 -33.13 1.63 20.97
C PHE A 320 -33.63 0.53 20.03
N GLY A 321 -34.86 0.53 19.63
CA GLY A 321 -35.41 -0.53 18.77
C GLY A 321 -36.61 -1.20 19.44
N VAL A 322 -36.89 -2.46 19.08
CA VAL A 322 -38.11 -3.17 19.49
C VAL A 322 -37.97 -3.93 20.79
N ARG A 323 -36.79 -3.93 21.41
CA ARG A 323 -36.45 -4.73 22.60
C ARG A 323 -35.97 -3.84 23.74
N ASN A 324 -36.47 -4.13 24.95
CA ASN A 324 -36.04 -3.48 26.18
C ASN A 324 -36.00 -4.52 27.33
N PRO A 325 -34.86 -4.80 27.97
CA PRO A 325 -33.56 -4.16 27.74
C PRO A 325 -32.96 -4.44 26.36
N GLN A 326 -32.13 -3.53 25.90
CA GLN A 326 -31.49 -3.55 24.58
C GLN A 326 -30.03 -3.91 24.73
N PRO A 327 -29.51 -4.96 24.06
CA PRO A 327 -28.07 -5.19 23.96
C PRO A 327 -27.38 -4.04 23.24
N ILE A 328 -26.35 -3.51 23.90
CA ILE A 328 -25.50 -2.41 23.42
C ILE A 328 -24.05 -2.84 23.56
N TRP A 329 -23.20 -2.45 22.64
CA TRP A 329 -21.78 -2.83 22.62
C TRP A 329 -20.90 -1.76 21.98
N ALA A 330 -19.60 -1.82 22.26
CA ALA A 330 -18.61 -1.02 21.57
C ALA A 330 -17.97 -1.78 20.40
N GLY A 331 -17.35 -1.01 19.52
CA GLY A 331 -16.50 -1.49 18.43
C GLY A 331 -15.39 -0.51 18.09
N LEU A 332 -14.36 -1.00 17.44
CA LEU A 332 -13.34 -0.19 16.79
C LEU A 332 -13.38 -0.49 15.30
N ILE A 333 -13.72 0.52 14.52
CA ILE A 333 -13.90 0.41 13.07
C ILE A 333 -12.67 0.98 12.38
N HIS A 334 -12.09 0.23 11.46
CA HIS A 334 -11.19 0.74 10.43
C HIS A 334 -12.04 0.96 9.17
N GLU A 335 -12.42 2.19 8.91
CA GLU A 335 -13.47 2.54 7.93
C GLU A 335 -13.11 2.14 6.50
N ASP A 336 -14.06 1.50 5.80
CA ASP A 336 -13.94 0.91 4.46
C ASP A 336 -12.84 -0.17 4.35
N VAL A 337 -12.26 -0.59 5.47
CA VAL A 337 -11.23 -1.63 5.52
C VAL A 337 -11.76 -2.86 6.24
N GLU A 338 -11.97 -2.78 7.57
CA GLU A 338 -12.45 -3.91 8.35
C GLU A 338 -12.95 -3.52 9.75
N ILE A 339 -13.69 -4.45 10.37
CA ILE A 339 -13.86 -4.52 11.82
C ILE A 339 -13.36 -5.90 12.23
N THR A 340 -12.22 -5.97 12.89
CA THR A 340 -11.65 -7.25 13.32
C THR A 340 -12.57 -7.94 14.33
N GLU A 341 -12.53 -9.26 14.41
CA GLU A 341 -13.41 -10.05 15.28
C GLU A 341 -13.33 -9.60 16.75
N PHE A 342 -12.14 -9.34 17.26
CA PHE A 342 -11.92 -8.90 18.65
C PHE A 342 -12.25 -7.43 18.90
N ASN A 343 -12.48 -6.64 17.87
CA ASN A 343 -12.94 -5.24 17.94
C ASN A 343 -14.43 -5.09 17.63
N ASN A 344 -15.13 -6.20 17.38
CA ASN A 344 -16.54 -6.19 17.03
C ASN A 344 -17.39 -6.67 18.20
N ARG A 345 -18.42 -5.90 18.57
CA ARG A 345 -19.33 -6.21 19.68
C ARG A 345 -18.62 -6.43 21.02
N VAL A 346 -17.67 -5.56 21.31
CA VAL A 346 -16.87 -5.62 22.53
C VAL A 346 -17.75 -5.27 23.73
N ASP A 347 -17.65 -6.11 24.78
CA ASP A 347 -18.28 -5.93 26.10
C ASP A 347 -19.78 -5.60 26.01
N ALA A 348 -20.53 -6.46 25.33
CA ALA A 348 -21.95 -6.30 25.13
C ALA A 348 -22.71 -6.36 26.47
N GLN A 349 -23.56 -5.39 26.72
CA GLN A 349 -24.37 -5.29 27.93
C GLN A 349 -25.85 -5.02 27.61
N ASP A 350 -26.75 -5.46 28.48
CA ASP A 350 -28.17 -5.16 28.40
C ASP A 350 -28.44 -3.80 29.05
N MET A 351 -28.84 -2.81 28.24
CA MET A 351 -29.24 -1.48 28.70
C MET A 351 -30.74 -1.40 28.84
N LEU A 352 -31.23 -1.19 30.07
CA LEU A 352 -32.65 -0.96 30.34
C LEU A 352 -32.98 0.51 30.14
N VAL A 353 -33.95 0.80 29.30
CA VAL A 353 -34.56 2.14 29.22
C VAL A 353 -35.79 2.16 30.10
N ASP A 354 -35.70 2.94 31.19
CA ASP A 354 -36.83 3.13 32.11
C ASP A 354 -37.82 4.12 31.49
N MET A 355 -38.94 3.58 31.04
CA MET A 355 -39.99 4.34 30.38
C MET A 355 -41.02 4.77 31.39
N PRO A 356 -41.36 6.06 31.48
CA PRO A 356 -42.46 6.52 32.30
C PRO A 356 -43.78 5.96 31.77
N ASP A 357 -44.81 6.02 32.62
CA ASP A 357 -46.17 5.65 32.22
C ASP A 357 -46.58 6.37 30.92
N PRO A 358 -47.01 5.61 29.88
CA PRO A 358 -47.40 6.19 28.59
C PRO A 358 -48.37 7.39 28.68
N ALA A 359 -49.22 7.47 29.74
CA ALA A 359 -50.09 8.59 29.96
C ALA A 359 -49.36 9.88 30.39
N ASN A 360 -48.11 9.78 30.82
CA ASN A 360 -47.31 10.87 31.38
C ASN A 360 -46.01 11.15 30.58
N VAL A 361 -45.77 10.46 29.45
CA VAL A 361 -44.60 10.66 28.63
C VAL A 361 -44.61 12.07 28.03
N GLN A 362 -43.59 12.86 28.39
CA GLN A 362 -43.31 14.12 27.71
C GLN A 362 -42.17 13.95 26.76
N PRO A 363 -42.21 14.53 25.55
CA PRO A 363 -41.07 14.50 24.62
C PRO A 363 -39.85 15.15 25.28
N CYS A 364 -38.66 14.58 25.01
CA CYS A 364 -37.40 15.19 25.45
C CYS A 364 -37.22 16.56 24.79
N ALA A 365 -36.67 17.51 25.54
CA ALA A 365 -36.32 18.80 24.97
C ALA A 365 -35.37 18.66 23.78
N GLU A 366 -35.67 19.33 22.69
CA GLU A 366 -34.81 19.35 21.52
C GLU A 366 -33.46 20.04 21.84
N ARG A 367 -32.38 19.53 21.28
CA ARG A 367 -31.06 20.14 21.37
C ARG A 367 -30.58 20.51 19.97
N PRO A 368 -29.81 21.60 19.83
CA PRO A 368 -29.16 21.90 18.57
C PRO A 368 -28.12 20.80 18.26
N ILE A 369 -28.06 20.38 17.00
CA ILE A 369 -27.02 19.49 16.54
C ILE A 369 -25.67 20.21 16.66
N PRO A 370 -24.64 19.63 17.33
CA PRO A 370 -23.34 20.23 17.40
C PRO A 370 -22.80 20.41 15.98
N MET A 371 -22.43 21.63 15.62
CA MET A 371 -21.78 21.83 14.32
C MET A 371 -20.44 21.10 14.31
N ARG A 372 -20.12 20.45 13.17
CA ARG A 372 -18.80 19.90 12.91
C ARG A 372 -17.78 21.03 13.07
N VAL A 373 -16.96 20.98 14.09
CA VAL A 373 -15.77 21.81 14.20
C VAL A 373 -14.76 21.13 13.29
N ILE A 374 -14.57 21.68 12.10
CA ILE A 374 -13.42 21.33 11.26
C ILE A 374 -12.23 21.96 11.99
N THR A 375 -11.51 21.18 12.76
CA THR A 375 -10.15 21.54 13.16
C THR A 375 -9.30 21.47 11.88
N PRO A 376 -8.61 22.54 11.55
CA PRO A 376 -7.80 22.60 10.34
C PRO A 376 -6.76 21.51 10.29
#